data_8c92b7c22e2b5b213e556ec3a9d0efa3
#
_entry.id   8c92b7c22e2b5b213e556ec3a9d0efa3
#
_cell.length_a   1.000
_cell.length_b   1.000
_cell.length_c   1.000
_cell.angle_alpha   90.00
_cell.angle_beta   90.00
_cell.angle_gamma   90.00
#
_symmetry.space_group_name_H-M   'P 1'
#
loop_
_entity.id
_entity.type
_entity.pdbx_description
1 polymer ?
#
loop_
_entity_poly.entity_id
_entity_poly.type
_entity_poly.pdbx_seq_one_letter_code
_entity_poly.pdbx_strand_id
1 'polypeptide(L)'
;MNLEEALAQLKEWCDESRGNSIPLLPERQAVFESRSLHGDDELAAVETKLSFSFPHSYRRFMATIGACSLFSWSPHGGGPRFYTPSEVLQVSQGASYTDEDGNTHRICFVGEHRLMGDFMGFLMSRPGEQNFDVFCHEYPFEEYVAVSDEINSWRTFENWVIKCVETRGEESI
;
A
#
# COMPACT_ATOMS: atom_id res chain seq x y z
N MET A 1 -4.85 -18.73 0.43
CA MET A 1 -3.53 -18.31 -0.09
C MET A 1 -2.69 -17.76 1.06
N ASN A 2 -1.38 -17.93 1.05
CA ASN A 2 -0.47 -17.25 1.98
C ASN A 2 0.29 -16.11 1.28
N LEU A 3 1.08 -15.32 2.03
CA LEU A 3 1.79 -14.16 1.50
C LEU A 3 2.76 -14.53 0.36
N GLU A 4 3.55 -15.59 0.51
CA GLU A 4 4.54 -15.99 -0.49
C GLU A 4 3.87 -16.44 -1.81
N GLU A 5 2.74 -17.13 -1.72
CA GLU A 5 1.91 -17.48 -2.89
C GLU A 5 1.34 -16.23 -3.56
N ALA A 6 0.87 -15.26 -2.78
CA ALA A 6 0.36 -14.00 -3.31
C ALA A 6 1.45 -13.18 -3.99
N LEU A 7 2.63 -13.08 -3.38
CA LEU A 7 3.77 -12.39 -3.97
C LEU A 7 4.27 -13.07 -5.24
N ALA A 8 4.30 -14.41 -5.27
CA ALA A 8 4.67 -15.16 -6.46
C ALA A 8 3.68 -14.88 -7.62
N GLN A 9 2.39 -14.85 -7.34
CA GLN A 9 1.36 -14.55 -8.34
C GLN A 9 1.45 -13.09 -8.84
N LEU A 10 1.67 -12.12 -7.95
CA LEU A 10 1.88 -10.72 -8.36
C LEU A 10 3.12 -10.58 -9.24
N LYS A 11 4.21 -11.29 -8.88
CA LYS A 11 5.43 -11.28 -9.67
C LYS A 11 5.20 -11.86 -11.07
N GLU A 12 4.46 -12.96 -11.18
CA GLU A 12 4.08 -13.56 -12.47
C GLU A 12 3.31 -12.56 -13.33
N TRP A 13 2.31 -11.88 -12.79
CA TRP A 13 1.56 -10.85 -13.51
C TRP A 13 2.42 -9.65 -13.92
N CYS A 14 3.34 -9.21 -13.07
CA CYS A 14 4.31 -8.17 -13.42
C CYS A 14 5.24 -8.59 -14.57
N ASP A 15 5.76 -9.82 -14.51
CA ASP A 15 6.66 -10.40 -15.52
C ASP A 15 5.93 -10.64 -16.87
N GLU A 16 4.65 -11.01 -16.84
CA GLU A 16 3.80 -11.16 -18.02
C GLU A 16 3.44 -9.80 -18.63
N SER A 17 2.95 -8.88 -17.81
CA SER A 17 2.48 -7.56 -18.24
C SER A 17 3.61 -6.69 -18.79
N ARG A 18 4.68 -6.50 -18.03
CA ARG A 18 5.78 -5.57 -18.36
C ARG A 18 5.28 -4.20 -18.82
N GLY A 19 4.25 -3.70 -18.15
CA GLY A 19 3.60 -2.44 -18.51
C GLY A 19 2.59 -2.54 -19.67
N ASN A 20 2.32 -3.72 -20.20
CA ASN A 20 1.28 -3.95 -21.19
C ASN A 20 0.02 -4.57 -20.54
N SER A 21 -1.10 -4.43 -21.22
CA SER A 21 -2.37 -5.01 -20.77
C SER A 21 -2.35 -6.54 -20.87
N ILE A 22 -2.72 -7.21 -19.79
CA ILE A 22 -2.94 -8.66 -19.76
C ILE A 22 -4.38 -8.97 -19.35
N PRO A 23 -4.97 -10.08 -19.83
CA PRO A 23 -6.31 -10.51 -19.43
C PRO A 23 -6.26 -11.02 -17.98
N LEU A 24 -6.98 -10.34 -17.07
CA LEU A 24 -7.02 -10.72 -15.65
C LEU A 24 -8.38 -11.30 -15.23
N LEU A 25 -9.46 -10.75 -15.77
CA LEU A 25 -10.83 -11.18 -15.59
C LEU A 25 -11.49 -11.38 -16.96
N PRO A 26 -12.63 -12.11 -17.09
CA PRO A 26 -13.19 -12.49 -18.38
C PRO A 26 -13.37 -11.37 -19.40
N GLU A 27 -13.69 -10.15 -18.97
CA GLU A 27 -13.90 -9.00 -19.86
C GLU A 27 -13.05 -7.78 -19.46
N ARG A 28 -12.05 -8.00 -18.59
CA ARG A 28 -11.23 -6.91 -18.06
C ARG A 28 -9.74 -7.22 -18.15
N GLN A 29 -9.00 -6.24 -18.59
CA GLN A 29 -7.55 -6.30 -18.70
C GLN A 29 -6.92 -5.33 -17.70
N ALA A 30 -5.79 -5.72 -17.15
CA ALA A 30 -5.02 -4.90 -16.24
C ALA A 30 -3.57 -4.78 -16.67
N VAL A 31 -2.94 -3.68 -16.28
CA VAL A 31 -1.51 -3.43 -16.45
C VAL A 31 -0.85 -3.54 -15.09
N PHE A 32 0.29 -4.22 -15.05
CA PHE A 32 1.18 -4.33 -13.91
C PHE A 32 2.54 -3.78 -14.28
N GLU A 33 3.08 -2.89 -13.46
CA GLU A 33 4.34 -2.23 -13.72
C GLU A 33 5.20 -2.21 -12.45
N SER A 34 6.23 -3.06 -12.40
CA SER A 34 7.26 -2.98 -11.37
C SER A 34 8.33 -1.98 -11.82
N ARG A 35 8.66 -1.02 -10.95
CA ARG A 35 9.65 0.03 -11.23
C ARG A 35 11.03 -0.32 -10.67
N SER A 36 11.09 -0.71 -9.39
CA SER A 36 12.35 -1.02 -8.71
C SER A 36 12.11 -1.90 -7.49
N LEU A 37 12.99 -2.87 -7.30
CA LEU A 37 13.08 -3.65 -6.06
C LEU A 37 13.86 -2.86 -5.01
N HIS A 38 13.51 -3.01 -3.74
CA HIS A 38 14.16 -2.33 -2.62
C HIS A 38 14.48 -3.29 -1.51
N GLY A 39 15.75 -3.29 -1.11
CA GLY A 39 16.28 -4.17 -0.06
C GLY A 39 16.11 -3.59 1.34
N ASP A 40 16.48 -4.42 2.33
CA ASP A 40 16.36 -4.08 3.75
C ASP A 40 17.14 -2.83 4.15
N ASP A 41 18.29 -2.55 3.56
CA ASP A 41 19.12 -1.37 3.91
C ASP A 41 18.42 -0.05 3.55
N GLU A 42 17.74 0.00 2.38
CA GLU A 42 17.01 1.19 1.95
C GLU A 42 15.78 1.42 2.84
N LEU A 43 15.06 0.36 3.19
CA LEU A 43 13.91 0.43 4.10
C LEU A 43 14.35 0.80 5.52
N ALA A 44 15.44 0.23 6.03
CA ALA A 44 15.99 0.57 7.35
C ALA A 44 16.40 2.05 7.45
N ALA A 45 16.90 2.64 6.36
CA ALA A 45 17.21 4.07 6.34
C ALA A 45 15.94 4.95 6.46
N VAL A 46 14.83 4.54 5.84
CA VAL A 46 13.52 5.21 5.98
C VAL A 46 12.96 5.04 7.39
N GLU A 47 12.99 3.82 7.93
CA GLU A 47 12.55 3.51 9.29
C GLU A 47 13.25 4.35 10.34
N THR A 48 14.58 4.48 10.22
CA THR A 48 15.37 5.32 11.11
C THR A 48 14.90 6.77 11.09
N LYS A 49 14.63 7.33 9.91
CA LYS A 49 14.20 8.72 9.76
C LYS A 49 12.75 8.95 10.22
N LEU A 50 11.90 7.97 10.03
CA LEU A 50 10.50 8.04 10.45
C LEU A 50 10.28 7.58 11.90
N SER A 51 11.28 6.94 12.53
CA SER A 51 11.14 6.26 13.83
C SER A 51 9.98 5.25 13.83
N PHE A 52 9.84 4.48 12.75
CA PHE A 52 8.79 3.51 12.52
C PHE A 52 9.37 2.26 11.86
N SER A 53 8.97 1.08 12.31
CA SER A 53 9.41 -0.19 11.73
C SER A 53 8.33 -0.76 10.82
N PHE A 54 8.69 -1.02 9.56
CA PHE A 54 7.76 -1.64 8.62
C PHE A 54 7.46 -3.10 9.03
N PRO A 55 6.21 -3.55 8.84
CA PRO A 55 5.87 -4.96 8.98
C PRO A 55 6.72 -5.85 8.06
N HIS A 56 6.99 -7.08 8.50
CA HIS A 56 7.75 -8.04 7.71
C HIS A 56 7.12 -8.27 6.31
N SER A 57 5.81 -8.32 6.24
CA SER A 57 5.06 -8.47 4.99
C SER A 57 5.32 -7.34 3.99
N TYR A 58 5.41 -6.09 4.45
CA TYR A 58 5.75 -4.96 3.58
C TYR A 58 7.22 -5.04 3.09
N ARG A 59 8.16 -5.40 3.96
CA ARG A 59 9.57 -5.61 3.58
C ARG A 59 9.69 -6.71 2.51
N ARG A 60 8.99 -7.83 2.70
CA ARG A 60 8.93 -8.93 1.71
C ARG A 60 8.35 -8.46 0.38
N PHE A 61 7.28 -7.68 0.41
CA PHE A 61 6.68 -7.10 -0.79
C PHE A 61 7.68 -6.20 -1.54
N MET A 62 8.35 -5.28 -0.83
CA MET A 62 9.32 -4.37 -1.45
C MET A 62 10.54 -5.08 -2.03
N ALA A 63 10.97 -6.19 -1.42
CA ALA A 63 12.07 -7.02 -1.92
C ALA A 63 11.67 -7.89 -3.13
N THR A 64 10.38 -8.23 -3.28
CA THR A 64 9.90 -9.17 -4.31
C THR A 64 9.25 -8.46 -5.49
N ILE A 65 8.40 -7.46 -5.22
CA ILE A 65 7.64 -6.69 -6.21
C ILE A 65 8.20 -5.28 -6.34
N GLY A 66 8.54 -4.64 -5.22
CA GLY A 66 9.13 -3.32 -5.16
C GLY A 66 8.13 -2.17 -5.36
N ALA A 67 8.65 -1.00 -5.67
CA ALA A 67 7.84 0.13 -6.08
C ALA A 67 7.15 -0.18 -7.41
N CYS A 68 5.82 -0.09 -7.46
CA CYS A 68 5.06 -0.64 -8.58
C CYS A 68 3.70 0.06 -8.75
N SER A 69 3.06 -0.22 -9.88
CA SER A 69 1.63 0.00 -10.09
C SER A 69 0.98 -1.35 -10.38
N LEU A 70 -0.08 -1.66 -9.66
CA LEU A 70 -0.78 -2.94 -9.76
C LEU A 70 -2.23 -2.70 -10.18
N PHE A 71 -2.81 -3.69 -10.87
CA PHE A 71 -4.23 -3.66 -11.24
C PHE A 71 -4.68 -2.36 -11.92
N SER A 72 -3.84 -1.78 -12.79
CA SER A 72 -4.24 -0.60 -13.55
C SER A 72 -5.19 -1.03 -14.67
N TRP A 73 -6.49 -0.81 -14.47
CA TRP A 73 -7.53 -1.32 -15.35
C TRP A 73 -7.58 -0.59 -16.69
N SER A 74 -7.46 -1.34 -17.79
CA SER A 74 -7.58 -0.78 -19.15
C SER A 74 -9.07 -0.62 -19.53
N PRO A 75 -9.46 0.51 -20.17
CA PRO A 75 -8.67 1.67 -20.58
C PRO A 75 -8.58 2.79 -19.51
N HIS A 76 -9.22 2.63 -18.35
CA HIS A 76 -9.45 3.73 -17.40
C HIS A 76 -8.27 4.01 -16.47
N GLY A 77 -7.33 3.08 -16.35
CA GLY A 77 -6.22 3.19 -15.40
C GLY A 77 -6.66 2.94 -13.96
N GLY A 78 -5.94 3.51 -13.01
CA GLY A 78 -6.23 3.39 -11.58
C GLY A 78 -5.44 2.28 -10.90
N GLY A 79 -5.98 1.73 -9.82
CA GLY A 79 -5.35 0.72 -8.99
C GLY A 79 -4.25 1.26 -8.05
N PRO A 80 -3.76 0.41 -7.14
CA PRO A 80 -2.75 0.80 -6.18
C PRO A 80 -1.38 1.04 -6.84
N ARG A 81 -0.74 2.12 -6.41
CA ARG A 81 0.65 2.45 -6.72
C ARG A 81 1.46 2.50 -5.43
N PHE A 82 2.53 1.73 -5.36
CA PHE A 82 3.47 1.75 -4.24
C PHE A 82 4.66 2.64 -4.53
N TYR A 83 5.05 3.39 -3.52
CA TYR A 83 6.12 4.37 -3.56
C TYR A 83 7.50 3.73 -3.40
N THR A 84 8.52 4.38 -3.97
CA THR A 84 9.92 4.11 -3.61
C THR A 84 10.20 4.54 -2.17
N PRO A 85 11.23 4.03 -1.49
CA PRO A 85 11.60 4.48 -0.14
C PRO A 85 11.79 5.99 -0.01
N SER A 86 12.32 6.64 -1.05
CA SER A 86 12.46 8.11 -1.06
C SER A 86 11.12 8.84 -1.16
N GLU A 87 10.19 8.34 -1.97
CA GLU A 87 8.83 8.89 -2.05
C GLU A 87 8.08 8.70 -0.72
N VAL A 88 8.18 7.50 -0.09
CA VAL A 88 7.60 7.23 1.24
C VAL A 88 8.07 8.26 2.25
N LEU A 89 9.39 8.51 2.31
CA LEU A 89 9.94 9.51 3.22
C LEU A 89 9.39 10.91 2.92
N GLN A 90 9.35 11.30 1.66
CA GLN A 90 8.90 12.63 1.24
C GLN A 90 7.42 12.86 1.59
N VAL A 91 6.53 11.91 1.31
CA VAL A 91 5.08 12.08 1.54
C VAL A 91 4.70 11.90 3.00
N SER A 92 5.45 11.08 3.76
CA SER A 92 5.19 10.86 5.18
C SER A 92 5.78 11.93 6.08
N GLN A 93 6.68 12.76 5.56
CA GLN A 93 7.29 13.85 6.29
C GLN A 93 6.26 14.95 6.55
N GLY A 94 5.77 15.08 7.77
CA GLY A 94 4.71 16.03 8.15
C GLY A 94 3.28 15.46 8.06
N ALA A 95 3.10 14.20 7.66
CA ALA A 95 1.81 13.52 7.74
C ALA A 95 1.47 13.19 9.20
N SER A 96 0.88 14.13 9.90
CA SER A 96 0.53 14.01 11.32
C SER A 96 -0.69 14.85 11.67
N TYR A 97 -1.38 14.45 12.73
CA TYR A 97 -2.44 15.22 13.37
C TYR A 97 -2.28 15.16 14.89
N THR A 98 -2.93 16.07 15.60
CA THR A 98 -2.96 16.08 17.08
C THR A 98 -4.40 15.85 17.50
N ASP A 99 -4.63 14.83 18.34
CA ASP A 99 -5.95 14.51 18.86
C ASP A 99 -6.42 15.52 19.94
N GLU A 100 -7.65 15.35 20.42
CA GLU A 100 -8.26 16.21 21.44
C GLU A 100 -7.50 16.16 22.79
N ASP A 101 -6.79 15.07 23.06
CA ASP A 101 -5.98 14.88 24.26
C ASP A 101 -4.56 15.50 24.13
N GLY A 102 -4.23 16.05 22.95
CA GLY A 102 -2.94 16.68 22.66
C GLY A 102 -1.86 15.69 22.22
N ASN A 103 -2.17 14.42 21.93
CA ASN A 103 -1.21 13.46 21.43
C ASN A 103 -1.00 13.64 19.92
N THR A 104 0.25 13.60 19.47
CA THR A 104 0.56 13.65 18.04
C THR A 104 0.64 12.26 17.45
N HIS A 105 -0.17 12.04 16.43
CA HIS A 105 -0.22 10.82 15.64
C HIS A 105 0.40 11.04 14.27
N ARG A 106 1.18 10.08 13.77
CA ARG A 106 1.86 10.16 12.49
C ARG A 106 1.40 9.01 11.59
N ILE A 107 1.29 9.30 10.29
CA ILE A 107 0.92 8.31 9.27
C ILE A 107 2.12 8.12 8.34
N CYS A 108 2.46 6.85 8.08
CA CYS A 108 3.45 6.47 7.08
C CYS A 108 2.73 6.07 5.79
N PHE A 109 2.69 6.96 4.80
CA PHE A 109 2.12 6.67 3.50
C PHE A 109 3.10 5.86 2.65
N VAL A 110 2.67 4.70 2.17
CA VAL A 110 3.47 3.79 1.36
C VAL A 110 2.98 3.68 -0.09
N GLY A 111 1.83 4.28 -0.39
CA GLY A 111 1.24 4.26 -1.71
C GLY A 111 -0.03 5.10 -1.82
N GLU A 112 -0.65 5.00 -2.99
CA GLU A 112 -1.91 5.66 -3.32
C GLU A 112 -2.76 4.76 -4.21
N HIS A 113 -4.08 4.92 -4.16
CA HIS A 113 -4.99 4.34 -5.12
C HIS A 113 -5.32 5.39 -6.19
N ARG A 114 -4.68 5.28 -7.36
CA ARG A 114 -4.66 6.36 -8.38
C ARG A 114 -6.02 6.83 -8.87
N LEU A 115 -6.99 5.93 -9.02
CA LEU A 115 -8.30 6.30 -9.53
C LEU A 115 -9.10 7.08 -8.48
N MET A 116 -8.97 6.69 -7.21
CA MET A 116 -9.69 7.28 -6.09
C MET A 116 -8.95 8.49 -5.52
N GLY A 117 -7.63 8.54 -5.65
CA GLY A 117 -6.80 9.54 -5.00
C GLY A 117 -6.51 9.23 -3.53
N ASP A 118 -6.95 8.07 -3.05
CA ASP A 118 -6.80 7.65 -1.66
C ASP A 118 -5.36 7.25 -1.36
N PHE A 119 -4.91 7.56 -0.16
CA PHE A 119 -3.59 7.17 0.32
C PHE A 119 -3.63 5.80 0.98
N MET A 120 -2.51 5.10 0.93
CA MET A 120 -2.32 3.78 1.54
C MET A 120 -1.18 3.86 2.53
N GLY A 121 -1.36 3.35 3.74
CA GLY A 121 -0.30 3.47 4.72
C GLY A 121 -0.58 2.85 6.08
N PHE A 122 0.30 3.21 7.03
CA PHE A 122 0.30 2.73 8.40
C PHE A 122 0.10 3.89 9.38
N LEU A 123 -0.76 3.70 10.37
CA LEU A 123 -0.80 4.60 11.52
C LEU A 123 0.34 4.22 12.48
N MET A 124 1.36 5.06 12.58
CA MET A 124 2.60 4.74 13.32
C MET A 124 2.37 4.55 14.82
N SER A 125 1.35 5.18 15.41
CA SER A 125 1.02 5.07 16.83
C SER A 125 0.15 3.85 17.17
N ARG A 126 -0.39 3.15 16.15
CA ARG A 126 -1.23 1.97 16.37
C ARG A 126 -0.36 0.75 16.68
N PRO A 127 -0.56 0.09 17.82
CA PRO A 127 0.25 -1.07 18.18
C PRO A 127 -0.08 -2.29 17.30
N GLY A 128 0.96 -3.12 17.06
CA GLY A 128 0.83 -4.35 16.30
C GLY A 128 0.82 -4.13 14.78
N GLU A 129 0.59 -5.20 14.04
CA GLU A 129 0.64 -5.18 12.57
C GLU A 129 -0.68 -4.81 11.89
N GLN A 130 -1.79 -4.83 12.64
CA GLN A 130 -3.12 -4.45 12.14
C GLN A 130 -3.30 -2.92 12.18
N ASN A 131 -2.46 -2.24 11.43
CA ASN A 131 -2.36 -0.78 11.36
C ASN A 131 -2.30 -0.24 9.93
N PHE A 132 -2.56 -1.09 8.93
CA PHE A 132 -2.61 -0.72 7.52
C PHE A 132 -4.04 -0.42 7.08
N ASP A 133 -4.23 0.64 6.30
CA ASP A 133 -5.50 0.98 5.67
C ASP A 133 -5.33 1.79 4.39
N VAL A 134 -6.43 1.96 3.66
CA VAL A 134 -6.59 2.85 2.51
C VAL A 134 -7.45 4.02 2.95
N PHE A 135 -6.86 5.20 3.00
CA PHE A 135 -7.44 6.40 3.59
C PHE A 135 -8.08 7.28 2.52
N CYS A 136 -9.34 7.62 2.68
CA CYS A 136 -10.05 8.48 1.76
C CYS A 136 -9.48 9.91 1.76
N HIS A 137 -8.99 10.38 0.61
CA HIS A 137 -8.33 11.69 0.44
C HIS A 137 -9.23 12.90 0.70
N GLU A 138 -10.55 12.70 0.75
CA GLU A 138 -11.52 13.79 0.98
C GLU A 138 -11.58 14.25 2.43
N TYR A 139 -10.96 13.50 3.37
CA TYR A 139 -10.98 13.80 4.80
C TYR A 139 -9.62 14.30 5.30
N PRO A 140 -9.59 15.16 6.34
CA PRO A 140 -8.38 15.45 7.11
C PRO A 140 -7.81 14.19 7.79
N PHE A 141 -6.54 14.16 8.13
CA PHE A 141 -5.86 12.98 8.70
C PHE A 141 -6.53 12.42 9.95
N GLU A 142 -7.03 13.29 10.82
CA GLU A 142 -7.75 12.90 12.03
C GLU A 142 -9.04 12.12 11.68
N GLU A 143 -9.79 12.62 10.70
CA GLU A 143 -11.03 11.98 10.26
C GLU A 143 -10.77 10.67 9.52
N TYR A 144 -9.63 10.51 8.81
CA TYR A 144 -9.24 9.23 8.21
C TYR A 144 -9.19 8.13 9.26
N VAL A 145 -8.50 8.42 10.37
CA VAL A 145 -8.32 7.46 11.45
C VAL A 145 -9.65 7.18 12.13
N ALA A 146 -10.45 8.22 12.38
CA ALA A 146 -11.77 8.06 12.99
C ALA A 146 -12.71 7.20 12.14
N VAL A 147 -12.72 7.40 10.82
CA VAL A 147 -13.51 6.57 9.88
C VAL A 147 -13.00 5.13 9.89
N SER A 148 -11.69 4.91 9.81
CA SER A 148 -11.11 3.56 9.85
C SER A 148 -11.43 2.83 11.16
N ASP A 149 -11.45 3.53 12.29
CA ASP A 149 -11.85 2.97 13.59
C ASP A 149 -13.37 2.66 13.63
N GLU A 150 -14.21 3.57 13.12
CA GLU A 150 -15.66 3.41 13.11
C GLU A 150 -16.12 2.20 12.29
N ILE A 151 -15.58 2.05 11.08
CA ILE A 151 -15.93 0.93 10.18
C ILE A 151 -15.09 -0.31 10.41
N ASN A 152 -14.12 -0.26 11.34
CA ASN A 152 -13.20 -1.36 11.65
C ASN A 152 -12.46 -1.88 10.40
N SER A 153 -11.92 -0.96 9.58
CA SER A 153 -11.24 -1.28 8.32
C SER A 153 -9.77 -1.70 8.49
N TRP A 154 -9.18 -1.47 9.66
CA TRP A 154 -7.78 -1.80 9.93
C TRP A 154 -7.46 -3.27 9.68
N ARG A 155 -6.39 -3.50 8.92
CA ARG A 155 -5.92 -4.82 8.52
C ARG A 155 -4.40 -4.92 8.62
N THR A 156 -3.86 -6.11 8.46
CA THR A 156 -2.43 -6.27 8.21
C THR A 156 -2.15 -6.00 6.73
N PHE A 157 -0.95 -5.53 6.42
CA PHE A 157 -0.52 -5.39 5.02
C PHE A 157 -0.56 -6.74 4.28
N GLU A 158 -0.20 -7.84 4.97
CA GLU A 158 -0.32 -9.19 4.44
C GLU A 158 -1.73 -9.53 3.97
N ASN A 159 -2.74 -9.32 4.84
CA ASN A 159 -4.13 -9.60 4.51
C ASN A 159 -4.62 -8.76 3.33
N TRP A 160 -4.17 -7.51 3.23
CA TRP A 160 -4.48 -6.64 2.10
C TRP A 160 -3.90 -7.21 0.79
N VAL A 161 -2.62 -7.61 0.77
CA VAL A 161 -1.97 -8.19 -0.41
C VAL A 161 -2.68 -9.48 -0.85
N ILE A 162 -2.93 -10.39 0.09
CA ILE A 162 -3.61 -11.66 -0.18
C ILE A 162 -5.00 -11.40 -0.78
N LYS A 163 -5.77 -10.51 -0.18
CA LYS A 163 -7.11 -10.16 -0.65
C LYS A 163 -7.12 -9.59 -2.06
N CYS A 164 -6.20 -8.66 -2.35
CA CYS A 164 -6.05 -8.10 -3.69
C CYS A 164 -5.76 -9.17 -4.74
N VAL A 165 -4.92 -10.15 -4.41
CA VAL A 165 -4.58 -11.24 -5.33
C VAL A 165 -5.74 -12.20 -5.52
N GLU A 166 -6.38 -12.66 -4.44
CA GLU A 166 -7.52 -13.58 -4.47
C GLU A 166 -8.70 -13.00 -5.25
N THR A 167 -8.95 -11.71 -5.11
CA THR A 167 -10.02 -11.00 -5.81
C THR A 167 -9.57 -10.42 -7.16
N ARG A 168 -8.32 -10.67 -7.56
CA ARG A 168 -7.72 -10.13 -8.80
C ARG A 168 -7.87 -8.62 -8.92
N GLY A 169 -7.71 -7.91 -7.79
CA GLY A 169 -7.78 -6.46 -7.71
C GLY A 169 -9.19 -5.85 -7.63
N GLU A 170 -10.26 -6.68 -7.53
CA GLU A 170 -11.62 -6.15 -7.35
C GLU A 170 -11.84 -5.57 -5.95
N GLU A 171 -11.10 -6.07 -4.95
CA GLU A 171 -11.09 -5.56 -3.57
C GLU A 171 -9.69 -5.06 -3.20
N SER A 172 -9.30 -3.92 -3.75
CA SER A 172 -8.01 -3.25 -3.49
C SER A 172 -8.14 -2.02 -2.58
N ILE A 173 -9.34 -1.77 -2.07
CA ILE A 173 -9.68 -0.68 -1.15
C ILE A 173 -10.09 -1.26 0.20
#